data_4bf51732f32ca3a0522eee8970fe4ec9
#
_entry.id   4bf51732f32ca3a0522eee8970fe4ec9
#
_cell.length_a   1.000
_cell.length_b   1.000
_cell.length_c   1.000
_cell.angle_alpha   90.00
_cell.angle_beta   90.00
_cell.angle_gamma   90.00
#
_symmetry.space_group_name_H-M   'P 1'
#
loop_
_entity.id
_entity.type
_entity.pdbx_description
1 polymer ?
#
loop_
_entity_poly.entity_id
_entity_poly.type
_entity_poly.pdbx_seq_one_letter_code
_entity_poly.pdbx_strand_id
1 'polypeptide(L)'
;MQKVLTIAGTDPSGGAGAQADLKTFMAHKVYGMSVITALVAQNTCGVRDIMNVTPAFLKEQFDCVFEDIFPDAVKIGMVSQPELIEVIVEKLKQYQPKNIVVDPVMVSTSGDRLLAQKALTMLQKELLPLAQIITPNIPEAEVLCEFSIESKDDMVKAAQKIATNYHGYILIKGGHFEDCADDLLYHDGEEVWLPCVKIQNPNTHGTGCTLSSAIASNLALGYDMVNSVKNAKAYITGALKDGMDLGKGSGPLNHCWNLMNKA
;
A
#
# COMPACT_ATOMS: atom_id res chain seq x y z
N MET A 1 -19.76 9.66 -7.92
CA MET A 1 -18.49 8.89 -8.09
C MET A 1 -17.75 8.92 -6.77
N GLN A 2 -17.32 7.77 -6.25
CA GLN A 2 -16.54 7.73 -5.01
C GLN A 2 -15.14 8.27 -5.23
N LYS A 3 -14.57 8.86 -4.17
CA LYS A 3 -13.32 9.63 -4.21
C LYS A 3 -12.30 8.93 -3.32
N VAL A 4 -11.10 8.70 -3.85
CA VAL A 4 -10.01 8.05 -3.11
C VAL A 4 -8.77 8.94 -3.18
N LEU A 5 -8.16 9.16 -2.02
CA LEU A 5 -6.92 9.93 -1.90
C LEU A 5 -5.74 8.99 -1.72
N THR A 6 -4.67 9.17 -2.49
CA THR A 6 -3.36 8.61 -2.14
C THR A 6 -2.47 9.66 -1.49
N ILE A 7 -1.73 9.24 -0.47
CA ILE A 7 -0.66 10.01 0.20
C ILE A 7 0.62 9.19 0.00
N ALA A 8 1.45 9.61 -0.97
CA ALA A 8 2.62 8.82 -1.36
C ALA A 8 3.67 9.66 -2.09
N GLY A 9 4.87 9.12 -2.25
CA GLY A 9 5.87 9.63 -3.17
C GLY A 9 5.50 9.34 -4.63
N THR A 10 6.16 10.03 -5.56
CA THR A 10 5.98 9.82 -7.01
C THR A 10 6.85 8.69 -7.53
N ASP A 11 6.47 8.14 -8.67
CA ASP A 11 7.29 7.27 -9.51
C ASP A 11 7.18 7.72 -10.97
N PRO A 12 8.18 8.41 -11.55
CA PRO A 12 8.13 8.88 -12.92
C PRO A 12 8.06 7.77 -13.95
N SER A 13 8.46 6.52 -13.62
CA SER A 13 8.24 5.37 -14.48
C SER A 13 6.78 4.92 -14.52
N GLY A 14 5.98 5.37 -13.57
CA GLY A 14 4.55 5.12 -13.48
C GLY A 14 4.17 3.73 -12.97
N GLY A 15 5.13 2.96 -12.45
CA GLY A 15 4.92 1.58 -11.99
C GLY A 15 4.51 1.47 -10.53
N ALA A 16 4.89 2.44 -9.70
CA ALA A 16 4.60 2.49 -8.26
C ALA A 16 4.14 3.88 -7.81
N GLY A 17 4.12 4.13 -6.50
CA GLY A 17 3.81 5.42 -5.92
C GLY A 17 2.46 5.99 -6.35
N ALA A 18 2.32 7.31 -6.27
CA ALA A 18 1.09 8.02 -6.61
C ALA A 18 0.58 7.70 -8.02
N GLN A 19 1.48 7.45 -8.98
CA GLN A 19 1.09 7.14 -10.36
C GLN A 19 0.42 5.77 -10.49
N ALA A 20 0.93 4.73 -9.83
CA ALA A 20 0.30 3.42 -9.80
C ALA A 20 -1.04 3.48 -9.04
N ASP A 21 -1.08 4.25 -7.95
CA ASP A 21 -2.30 4.44 -7.15
C ASP A 21 -3.41 5.07 -7.99
N LEU A 22 -3.13 6.19 -8.68
CA LEU A 22 -4.11 6.87 -9.54
C LEU A 22 -4.59 6.01 -10.71
N LYS A 23 -3.69 5.24 -11.34
CA LYS A 23 -4.06 4.27 -12.39
C LYS A 23 -4.99 3.19 -11.82
N THR A 24 -4.69 2.67 -10.63
CA THR A 24 -5.50 1.68 -9.93
C THR A 24 -6.89 2.24 -9.59
N PHE A 25 -6.96 3.47 -9.09
CA PHE A 25 -8.22 4.16 -8.80
C PHE A 25 -9.08 4.27 -10.06
N MET A 26 -8.48 4.69 -11.19
CA MET A 26 -9.18 4.78 -12.46
C MET A 26 -9.68 3.41 -12.94
N ALA A 27 -8.88 2.35 -12.80
CA ALA A 27 -9.27 0.98 -13.16
C ALA A 27 -10.47 0.47 -12.32
N HIS A 28 -10.62 0.97 -11.08
CA HIS A 28 -11.76 0.70 -10.21
C HIS A 28 -12.92 1.70 -10.38
N LYS A 29 -12.82 2.64 -11.34
CA LYS A 29 -13.86 3.64 -11.65
C LYS A 29 -14.17 4.58 -10.48
N VAL A 30 -13.19 4.88 -9.64
CA VAL A 30 -13.27 5.88 -8.58
C VAL A 30 -12.47 7.14 -8.97
N TYR A 31 -12.83 8.30 -8.42
CA TYR A 31 -12.10 9.54 -8.63
C TYR A 31 -10.85 9.55 -7.76
N GLY A 32 -9.67 9.57 -8.40
CA GLY A 32 -8.38 9.54 -7.72
C GLY A 32 -7.82 10.94 -7.48
N MET A 33 -7.39 11.19 -6.25
CA MET A 33 -6.69 12.41 -5.82
C MET A 33 -5.34 12.03 -5.21
N SER A 34 -4.40 12.98 -5.12
CA SER A 34 -3.09 12.71 -4.54
C SER A 34 -2.56 13.87 -3.68
N VAL A 35 -1.97 13.51 -2.55
CA VAL A 35 -1.09 14.33 -1.72
C VAL A 35 0.31 13.74 -1.85
N ILE A 36 1.27 14.53 -2.33
CA ILE A 36 2.61 14.07 -2.64
C ILE A 36 3.56 14.31 -1.46
N THR A 37 4.23 13.24 -1.01
CA THR A 37 5.20 13.29 0.10
C THR A 37 6.63 13.50 -0.40
N ALA A 38 6.96 13.02 -1.58
CA ALA A 38 8.28 13.15 -2.19
C ALA A 38 8.21 13.08 -3.72
N LEU A 39 9.05 13.84 -4.39
CA LEU A 39 9.35 13.65 -5.80
C LEU A 39 10.55 12.70 -5.89
N VAL A 40 10.37 11.57 -6.56
CA VAL A 40 11.40 10.54 -6.66
C VAL A 40 11.88 10.44 -8.10
N ALA A 41 13.18 10.52 -8.31
CA ALA A 41 13.81 10.26 -9.60
C ALA A 41 14.19 8.76 -9.65
N GLN A 42 13.32 7.95 -10.25
CA GLN A 42 13.52 6.49 -10.37
C GLN A 42 13.06 5.94 -11.71
N ASN A 43 13.48 4.72 -12.01
CA ASN A 43 13.02 3.92 -13.13
C ASN A 43 12.98 2.43 -12.72
N THR A 44 12.72 1.52 -13.67
CA THR A 44 12.66 0.08 -13.41
C THR A 44 13.96 -0.53 -12.87
N CYS A 45 15.10 0.17 -13.01
CA CYS A 45 16.40 -0.30 -12.55
C CYS A 45 16.78 0.21 -11.14
N GLY A 46 16.03 1.19 -10.57
CA GLY A 46 16.28 1.69 -9.21
C GLY A 46 16.03 3.18 -9.03
N VAL A 47 16.23 3.63 -7.80
CA VAL A 47 16.10 5.02 -7.36
C VAL A 47 17.44 5.74 -7.54
N ARG A 48 17.40 6.97 -8.10
CA ARG A 48 18.58 7.82 -8.28
C ARG A 48 18.61 8.97 -7.27
N ASP A 49 17.46 9.58 -6.98
CA ASP A 49 17.36 10.73 -6.08
C ASP A 49 15.96 10.89 -5.52
N ILE A 50 15.84 11.52 -4.35
CA ILE A 50 14.58 11.75 -3.65
C ILE A 50 14.55 13.20 -3.13
N MET A 51 13.56 13.97 -3.54
CA MET A 51 13.28 15.29 -3.01
C MET A 51 11.98 15.25 -2.18
N ASN A 52 12.10 15.30 -0.86
CA ASN A 52 10.95 15.36 0.02
C ASN A 52 10.28 16.75 -0.06
N VAL A 53 8.95 16.78 0.02
CA VAL A 53 8.24 18.05 0.21
C VAL A 53 8.47 18.58 1.63
N THR A 54 8.28 19.88 1.84
CA THR A 54 8.35 20.43 3.21
C THR A 54 7.09 20.07 4.00
N PRO A 55 7.19 19.93 5.35
CA PRO A 55 6.02 19.70 6.20
C PRO A 55 4.93 20.76 6.02
N ALA A 56 5.30 22.02 5.85
CA ALA A 56 4.35 23.10 5.58
C ALA A 56 3.59 22.89 4.27
N PHE A 57 4.30 22.54 3.18
CA PHE A 57 3.66 22.31 1.90
C PHE A 57 2.80 21.04 1.91
N LEU A 58 3.19 20.02 2.67
CA LEU A 58 2.36 18.83 2.86
C LEU A 58 1.03 19.18 3.54
N LYS A 59 1.04 20.04 4.58
CA LYS A 59 -0.19 20.54 5.24
C LYS A 59 -1.11 21.25 4.25
N GLU A 60 -0.58 22.16 3.44
CA GLU A 60 -1.36 22.86 2.40
C GLU A 60 -2.02 21.89 1.40
N GLN A 61 -1.31 20.87 0.95
CA GLN A 61 -1.90 19.86 0.04
C GLN A 61 -3.08 19.12 0.71
N PHE A 62 -2.97 18.78 2.01
CA PHE A 62 -4.06 18.16 2.75
C PHE A 62 -5.26 19.10 2.82
N ASP A 63 -5.06 20.34 3.22
CA ASP A 63 -6.13 21.31 3.40
C ASP A 63 -6.85 21.58 2.09
N CYS A 64 -6.11 21.77 0.97
CA CYS A 64 -6.69 21.93 -0.36
C CYS A 64 -7.60 20.76 -0.77
N VAL A 65 -7.26 19.52 -0.41
CA VAL A 65 -8.08 18.35 -0.77
C VAL A 65 -9.25 18.19 0.18
N PHE A 66 -9.00 18.21 1.49
CA PHE A 66 -10.03 17.88 2.49
C PHE A 66 -11.10 18.97 2.65
N GLU A 67 -10.76 20.22 2.38
CA GLU A 67 -11.69 21.36 2.46
C GLU A 67 -12.61 21.47 1.23
N ASP A 68 -12.25 20.85 0.10
CA ASP A 68 -13.02 20.92 -1.15
C ASP A 68 -13.60 19.55 -1.55
N ILE A 69 -12.74 18.55 -1.79
CA ILE A 69 -13.17 17.22 -2.24
C ILE A 69 -12.83 16.18 -1.19
N PHE A 70 -13.67 16.04 -0.17
CA PHE A 70 -13.45 15.11 0.92
C PHE A 70 -13.43 13.64 0.44
N PRO A 71 -12.37 12.85 0.71
CA PRO A 71 -12.23 11.47 0.25
C PRO A 71 -13.15 10.48 0.99
N ASP A 72 -13.63 9.46 0.28
CA ASP A 72 -14.38 8.32 0.84
C ASP A 72 -13.45 7.20 1.35
N ALA A 73 -12.20 7.19 0.88
CA ALA A 73 -11.11 6.35 1.39
C ALA A 73 -9.77 7.03 1.18
N VAL A 74 -8.79 6.65 2.01
CA VAL A 74 -7.41 7.17 1.95
C VAL A 74 -6.44 5.99 1.89
N LYS A 75 -5.52 6.00 0.93
CA LYS A 75 -4.38 5.08 0.89
C LYS A 75 -3.11 5.83 1.23
N ILE A 76 -2.32 5.29 2.14
CA ILE A 76 -1.01 5.83 2.50
C ILE A 76 0.05 4.83 2.06
N GLY A 77 1.00 5.31 1.25
CA GLY A 77 2.16 4.53 0.81
C GLY A 77 3.43 4.94 1.53
N MET A 78 4.55 4.99 0.80
CA MET A 78 5.85 5.33 1.36
C MET A 78 5.89 6.76 1.92
N VAL A 79 6.27 6.87 3.20
CA VAL A 79 6.62 8.13 3.86
C VAL A 79 7.88 7.90 4.70
N SER A 80 9.01 8.48 4.28
CA SER A 80 10.32 8.19 4.89
C SER A 80 10.75 9.16 5.98
N GLN A 81 10.18 10.38 6.02
CA GLN A 81 10.61 11.43 6.95
C GLN A 81 9.70 11.50 8.17
N PRO A 82 10.26 11.50 9.40
CA PRO A 82 9.46 11.59 10.63
C PRO A 82 8.55 12.81 10.66
N GLU A 83 9.04 13.97 10.20
CA GLU A 83 8.31 15.23 10.18
C GLU A 83 7.09 15.18 9.24
N LEU A 84 7.17 14.41 8.16
CA LEU A 84 6.02 14.19 7.25
C LEU A 84 5.02 13.22 7.85
N ILE A 85 5.47 12.17 8.57
CA ILE A 85 4.58 11.27 9.31
C ILE A 85 3.80 12.04 10.36
N GLU A 86 4.46 12.95 11.09
CA GLU A 86 3.82 13.82 12.08
C GLU A 86 2.68 14.65 11.46
N VAL A 87 2.94 15.28 10.31
CA VAL A 87 1.91 16.04 9.57
C VAL A 87 0.76 15.16 9.14
N ILE A 88 1.03 13.96 8.60
CA ILE A 88 -0.01 13.04 8.18
C ILE A 88 -0.89 12.66 9.37
N VAL A 89 -0.28 12.30 10.50
CA VAL A 89 -1.01 11.96 11.73
C VAL A 89 -1.86 13.13 12.23
N GLU A 90 -1.29 14.36 12.27
CA GLU A 90 -2.02 15.58 12.63
C GLU A 90 -3.26 15.77 11.75
N LYS A 91 -3.09 15.70 10.42
CA LYS A 91 -4.16 15.93 9.45
C LYS A 91 -5.21 14.82 9.45
N LEU A 92 -4.82 13.57 9.63
CA LEU A 92 -5.78 12.47 9.77
C LEU A 92 -6.61 12.61 11.06
N LYS A 93 -6.00 13.04 12.17
CA LYS A 93 -6.73 13.32 13.42
C LYS A 93 -7.64 14.55 13.30
N GLN A 94 -7.25 15.56 12.53
CA GLN A 94 -8.04 16.77 12.25
C GLN A 94 -9.27 16.46 11.41
N TYR A 95 -9.10 15.78 10.28
CA TYR A 95 -10.17 15.56 9.29
C TYR A 95 -10.95 14.27 9.49
N GLN A 96 -10.41 13.30 10.20
CA GLN A 96 -11.04 12.01 10.55
C GLN A 96 -11.64 11.28 9.33
N PRO A 97 -10.90 11.08 8.22
CA PRO A 97 -11.41 10.33 7.09
C PRO A 97 -11.68 8.88 7.48
N LYS A 98 -12.62 8.25 6.75
CA LYS A 98 -12.89 6.82 6.88
C LYS A 98 -12.00 6.01 5.93
N ASN A 99 -11.99 4.68 6.12
CA ASN A 99 -11.38 3.74 5.18
C ASN A 99 -9.89 4.05 4.90
N ILE A 100 -9.09 4.17 5.97
CA ILE A 100 -7.64 4.42 5.87
C ILE A 100 -6.92 3.08 5.66
N VAL A 101 -6.22 2.96 4.54
CA VAL A 101 -5.38 1.82 4.17
C VAL A 101 -3.92 2.25 4.22
N VAL A 102 -3.10 1.61 5.04
CA VAL A 102 -1.65 1.89 5.11
C VAL A 102 -0.86 0.72 4.56
N ASP A 103 -0.10 0.97 3.50
CA ASP A 103 0.94 0.07 3.03
C ASP A 103 2.25 0.47 3.73
N PRO A 104 2.71 -0.28 4.74
CA PRO A 104 3.79 0.18 5.61
C PRO A 104 5.15 -0.07 4.97
N VAL A 105 5.45 0.66 3.89
CA VAL A 105 6.68 0.51 3.11
C VAL A 105 7.90 0.87 3.99
N MET A 106 8.51 -0.13 4.60
CA MET A 106 9.65 -0.01 5.52
C MET A 106 10.95 -0.55 4.94
N VAL A 107 10.84 -1.47 3.98
CA VAL A 107 11.96 -2.20 3.39
C VAL A 107 11.84 -2.14 1.87
N SER A 108 12.96 -1.93 1.18
CA SER A 108 13.00 -1.97 -0.29
C SER A 108 12.81 -3.40 -0.79
N THR A 109 12.52 -3.55 -2.08
CA THR A 109 12.49 -4.88 -2.74
C THR A 109 13.83 -5.62 -2.64
N SER A 110 14.94 -4.88 -2.47
CA SER A 110 16.30 -5.43 -2.23
C SER A 110 16.58 -5.80 -0.78
N GLY A 111 15.67 -5.55 0.17
CA GLY A 111 15.83 -5.86 1.59
C GLY A 111 16.48 -4.73 2.41
N ASP A 112 16.81 -3.60 1.80
CA ASP A 112 17.40 -2.46 2.51
C ASP A 112 16.35 -1.71 3.32
N ARG A 113 16.69 -1.31 4.54
CA ARG A 113 15.83 -0.45 5.37
C ARG A 113 15.66 0.92 4.73
N LEU A 114 14.44 1.27 4.41
CA LEU A 114 14.08 2.58 3.81
C LEU A 114 13.82 3.65 4.88
N LEU A 115 13.53 3.24 6.11
CA LEU A 115 13.17 4.14 7.21
C LEU A 115 14.27 4.20 8.27
N ALA A 116 14.61 5.43 8.68
CA ALA A 116 15.37 5.65 9.90
C ALA A 116 14.56 5.19 11.12
N GLN A 117 15.24 4.80 12.22
CA GLN A 117 14.60 4.27 13.42
C GLN A 117 13.51 5.20 14.00
N LYS A 118 13.74 6.52 13.95
CA LYS A 118 12.74 7.52 14.43
C LYS A 118 11.45 7.45 13.58
N ALA A 119 11.59 7.40 12.24
CA ALA A 119 10.44 7.29 11.34
C ALA A 119 9.66 5.98 11.53
N LEU A 120 10.37 4.86 11.71
CA LEU A 120 9.77 3.56 12.01
C LEU A 120 8.95 3.60 13.31
N THR A 121 9.51 4.18 14.38
CA THR A 121 8.81 4.31 15.66
C THR A 121 7.54 5.17 15.54
N MET A 122 7.62 6.26 14.80
CA MET A 122 6.45 7.14 14.57
C MET A 122 5.40 6.46 13.70
N LEU A 123 5.82 5.74 12.66
CA LEU A 123 4.93 4.93 11.83
C LEU A 123 4.14 3.95 12.71
N GLN A 124 4.84 3.12 13.50
CA GLN A 124 4.24 2.08 14.33
C GLN A 124 3.31 2.65 15.43
N LYS A 125 3.74 3.71 16.12
CA LYS A 125 3.04 4.22 17.32
C LYS A 125 1.95 5.24 17.00
N GLU A 126 2.11 6.02 15.93
CA GLU A 126 1.23 7.16 15.66
C GLU A 126 0.39 6.98 14.40
N LEU A 127 0.98 6.44 13.31
CA LEU A 127 0.28 6.35 12.04
C LEU A 127 -0.54 5.05 11.90
N LEU A 128 0.07 3.89 12.14
CA LEU A 128 -0.63 2.60 12.00
C LEU A 128 -1.91 2.54 12.84
N PRO A 129 -1.97 3.03 14.10
CA PRO A 129 -3.20 3.00 14.89
C PRO A 129 -4.38 3.78 14.29
N LEU A 130 -4.15 4.67 13.33
CA LEU A 130 -5.21 5.40 12.62
C LEU A 130 -5.75 4.62 11.41
N ALA A 131 -5.07 3.57 10.98
CA ALA A 131 -5.45 2.78 9.83
C ALA A 131 -6.56 1.78 10.17
N GLN A 132 -7.48 1.57 9.23
CA GLN A 132 -8.47 0.49 9.30
C GLN A 132 -7.87 -0.85 8.86
N ILE A 133 -6.90 -0.82 7.95
CA ILE A 133 -6.12 -1.98 7.51
C ILE A 133 -4.68 -1.58 7.23
N ILE A 134 -3.75 -2.44 7.62
CA ILE A 134 -2.34 -2.40 7.23
C ILE A 134 -2.01 -3.60 6.33
N THR A 135 -1.11 -3.41 5.36
CA THR A 135 -0.81 -4.41 4.34
C THR A 135 0.68 -4.79 4.28
N PRO A 136 1.31 -5.25 5.39
CA PRO A 136 2.73 -5.60 5.38
C PRO A 136 3.01 -6.83 4.51
N ASN A 137 4.14 -6.82 3.80
CA ASN A 137 4.75 -8.04 3.27
C ASN A 137 5.49 -8.80 4.37
N ILE A 138 6.06 -10.00 4.08
CA ILE A 138 6.77 -10.81 5.08
C ILE A 138 7.89 -10.01 5.76
N PRO A 139 8.86 -9.37 5.06
CA PRO A 139 9.91 -8.58 5.72
C PRO A 139 9.38 -7.42 6.58
N GLU A 140 8.31 -6.77 6.15
CA GLU A 140 7.66 -5.69 6.91
C GLU A 140 6.93 -6.24 8.15
N ALA A 141 6.28 -7.39 8.03
CA ALA A 141 5.65 -8.06 9.16
C ALA A 141 6.69 -8.53 10.20
N GLU A 142 7.85 -9.03 9.77
CA GLU A 142 8.97 -9.38 10.64
C GLU A 142 9.49 -8.18 11.45
N VAL A 143 9.57 -7.00 10.80
CA VAL A 143 9.91 -5.74 11.51
C VAL A 143 8.85 -5.38 12.56
N LEU A 144 7.56 -5.62 12.25
CA LEU A 144 6.46 -5.29 13.17
C LEU A 144 6.33 -6.29 14.33
N CYS A 145 6.57 -7.57 14.09
CA CYS A 145 6.45 -8.63 15.10
C CYS A 145 7.77 -8.96 15.83
N GLU A 146 8.92 -8.48 15.29
CA GLU A 146 10.26 -8.68 15.87
C GLU A 146 10.77 -10.13 15.86
N PHE A 147 10.28 -10.96 14.93
CA PHE A 147 10.80 -12.32 14.69
C PHE A 147 10.64 -12.73 13.21
N SER A 148 11.39 -13.77 12.78
CA SER A 148 11.38 -14.27 11.40
C SER A 148 10.13 -15.10 11.11
N ILE A 149 9.59 -14.97 9.90
CA ILE A 149 8.39 -15.66 9.42
C ILE A 149 8.79 -16.64 8.32
N GLU A 150 8.82 -17.93 8.67
CA GLU A 150 9.23 -19.01 7.75
C GLU A 150 8.08 -19.92 7.30
N SER A 151 6.92 -19.78 7.94
CA SER A 151 5.75 -20.64 7.70
C SER A 151 4.43 -19.87 7.80
N LYS A 152 3.34 -20.51 7.37
CA LYS A 152 1.98 -19.99 7.59
C LYS A 152 1.64 -19.85 9.08
N ASP A 153 2.08 -20.79 9.90
CA ASP A 153 1.88 -20.71 11.35
C ASP A 153 2.60 -19.50 11.95
N ASP A 154 3.76 -19.13 11.42
CA ASP A 154 4.48 -17.94 11.87
C ASP A 154 3.78 -16.66 11.37
N MET A 155 3.14 -16.67 10.17
CA MET A 155 2.28 -15.55 9.75
C MET A 155 1.14 -15.30 10.74
N VAL A 156 0.50 -16.37 11.22
CA VAL A 156 -0.56 -16.25 12.25
C VAL A 156 -0.01 -15.67 13.54
N LYS A 157 1.10 -16.21 14.06
CA LYS A 157 1.78 -15.69 15.27
C LYS A 157 2.19 -14.22 15.10
N ALA A 158 2.69 -13.86 13.91
CA ALA A 158 3.06 -12.48 13.59
C ALA A 158 1.83 -11.55 13.62
N ALA A 159 0.73 -11.95 12.98
CA ALA A 159 -0.51 -11.19 13.01
C ALA A 159 -1.04 -11.01 14.45
N GLN A 160 -1.04 -12.08 15.26
CA GLN A 160 -1.41 -12.03 16.68
C GLN A 160 -0.50 -11.08 17.47
N LYS A 161 0.80 -11.13 17.25
CA LYS A 161 1.77 -10.23 17.90
C LYS A 161 1.55 -8.77 17.50
N ILE A 162 1.34 -8.49 16.23
CA ILE A 162 1.02 -7.13 15.73
C ILE A 162 -0.29 -6.64 16.35
N ALA A 163 -1.30 -7.50 16.44
CA ALA A 163 -2.61 -7.19 17.01
C ALA A 163 -2.57 -6.81 18.50
N THR A 164 -1.48 -7.10 19.23
CA THR A 164 -1.32 -6.61 20.63
C THR A 164 -1.26 -5.09 20.73
N ASN A 165 -0.85 -4.39 19.66
CA ASN A 165 -0.68 -2.95 19.61
C ASN A 165 -1.44 -2.27 18.47
N TYR A 166 -2.15 -3.05 17.66
CA TYR A 166 -2.91 -2.57 16.50
C TYR A 166 -4.26 -3.30 16.41
N HIS A 167 -5.35 -2.56 16.34
CA HIS A 167 -6.71 -3.10 16.44
C HIS A 167 -7.47 -3.14 15.10
N GLY A 168 -6.87 -2.71 14.00
CA GLY A 168 -7.44 -2.84 12.66
C GLY A 168 -7.15 -4.19 12.02
N TYR A 169 -7.52 -4.32 10.74
CA TYR A 169 -7.23 -5.50 9.94
C TYR A 169 -5.74 -5.56 9.55
N ILE A 170 -5.15 -6.74 9.59
CA ILE A 170 -3.76 -7.00 9.22
C ILE A 170 -3.77 -7.94 8.00
N LEU A 171 -3.30 -7.46 6.86
CA LEU A 171 -3.09 -8.28 5.67
C LEU A 171 -1.62 -8.58 5.48
N ILE A 172 -1.15 -9.76 5.92
CA ILE A 172 0.22 -10.21 5.66
C ILE A 172 0.29 -10.83 4.26
N LYS A 173 1.12 -10.24 3.38
CA LYS A 173 1.28 -10.66 1.99
C LYS A 173 2.29 -11.80 1.88
N GLY A 174 1.86 -13.01 1.53
CA GLY A 174 2.68 -14.23 1.49
C GLY A 174 3.51 -14.45 0.21
N GLY A 175 3.53 -13.50 -0.72
CA GLY A 175 4.23 -13.63 -2.01
C GLY A 175 5.75 -13.83 -1.95
N HIS A 176 6.36 -13.79 -0.77
CA HIS A 176 7.79 -14.05 -0.53
C HIS A 176 8.09 -15.54 -0.34
N PHE A 177 7.11 -16.39 -0.04
CA PHE A 177 7.34 -17.84 0.00
C PHE A 177 7.61 -18.41 -1.40
N GLU A 178 8.42 -19.48 -1.48
CA GLU A 178 8.80 -20.08 -2.76
C GLU A 178 7.63 -20.79 -3.43
N ASP A 179 6.83 -21.54 -2.67
CA ASP A 179 5.83 -22.45 -3.18
C ASP A 179 4.40 -21.90 -3.25
N CYS A 180 4.10 -20.81 -2.53
CA CYS A 180 2.77 -20.21 -2.52
C CYS A 180 2.81 -18.68 -2.38
N ALA A 181 1.71 -18.04 -2.73
CA ALA A 181 1.53 -16.59 -2.54
C ALA A 181 0.26 -16.32 -1.73
N ASP A 182 -0.04 -17.20 -0.76
CA ASP A 182 -1.23 -17.08 0.07
C ASP A 182 -1.07 -15.91 1.04
N ASP A 183 -2.06 -15.02 1.05
CA ASP A 183 -2.08 -13.91 2.00
C ASP A 183 -2.98 -14.28 3.19
N LEU A 184 -2.63 -13.76 4.37
CA LEU A 184 -3.40 -13.88 5.59
C LEU A 184 -4.05 -12.53 5.93
N LEU A 185 -5.39 -12.48 5.92
CA LEU A 185 -6.13 -11.38 6.52
C LEU A 185 -6.55 -11.77 7.95
N TYR A 186 -6.10 -11.00 8.93
CA TYR A 186 -6.33 -11.26 10.34
C TYR A 186 -7.02 -10.08 11.02
N HIS A 187 -8.02 -10.35 11.87
CA HIS A 187 -8.67 -9.34 12.71
C HIS A 187 -9.37 -10.01 13.90
N ASP A 188 -9.17 -9.53 15.11
CA ASP A 188 -9.84 -9.98 16.36
C ASP A 188 -9.87 -11.51 16.57
N GLY A 189 -8.78 -12.19 16.21
CA GLY A 189 -8.65 -13.64 16.32
C GLY A 189 -9.20 -14.42 15.12
N GLU A 190 -9.86 -13.77 14.18
CA GLU A 190 -10.34 -14.39 12.95
C GLU A 190 -9.27 -14.38 11.86
N GLU A 191 -9.11 -15.51 11.20
CA GLU A 191 -8.17 -15.74 10.11
C GLU A 191 -8.91 -15.98 8.79
N VAL A 192 -8.62 -15.19 7.77
CA VAL A 192 -9.11 -15.41 6.42
C VAL A 192 -7.91 -15.60 5.49
N TRP A 193 -7.71 -16.83 5.04
CA TRP A 193 -6.68 -17.14 4.06
C TRP A 193 -7.15 -16.86 2.65
N LEU A 194 -6.29 -16.23 1.86
CA LEU A 194 -6.50 -15.85 0.47
C LEU A 194 -5.52 -16.65 -0.41
N PRO A 195 -5.88 -17.87 -0.79
CA PRO A 195 -4.98 -18.75 -1.55
C PRO A 195 -4.65 -18.12 -2.91
N CYS A 196 -3.39 -18.23 -3.31
CA CYS A 196 -2.92 -17.75 -4.60
C CYS A 196 -1.75 -18.58 -5.11
N VAL A 197 -1.86 -19.05 -6.32
CA VAL A 197 -0.72 -19.64 -7.03
C VAL A 197 0.26 -18.54 -7.37
N LYS A 198 1.53 -18.75 -7.07
CA LYS A 198 2.60 -17.81 -7.40
C LYS A 198 2.70 -17.64 -8.92
N ILE A 199 2.54 -16.42 -9.40
CA ILE A 199 2.66 -16.10 -10.82
C ILE A 199 4.13 -15.81 -11.11
N GLN A 200 4.69 -16.55 -12.06
CA GLN A 200 6.05 -16.35 -12.54
C GLN A 200 6.07 -15.11 -13.45
N ASN A 201 6.34 -13.96 -12.87
CA ASN A 201 6.48 -12.69 -13.59
C ASN A 201 7.64 -11.88 -12.97
N PRO A 202 8.69 -11.52 -13.74
CA PRO A 202 9.78 -10.69 -13.24
C PRO A 202 9.35 -9.24 -13.00
N ASN A 203 8.25 -8.83 -13.63
CA ASN A 203 7.73 -7.46 -13.57
C ASN A 203 6.75 -7.30 -12.41
N THR A 204 7.28 -7.02 -11.23
CA THR A 204 6.52 -6.93 -9.96
C THR A 204 6.55 -5.53 -9.33
N HIS A 205 7.13 -4.54 -10.07
CA HIS A 205 7.24 -3.18 -9.56
C HIS A 205 5.87 -2.56 -9.30
N GLY A 206 5.65 -2.10 -8.07
CA GLY A 206 4.41 -1.47 -7.64
C GLY A 206 3.28 -2.42 -7.27
N THR A 207 3.54 -3.73 -7.15
CA THR A 207 2.52 -4.73 -6.73
C THR A 207 1.87 -4.35 -5.38
N GLY A 208 2.65 -3.95 -4.37
CA GLY A 208 2.14 -3.51 -3.06
C GLY A 208 1.27 -2.26 -3.17
N CYS A 209 1.76 -1.23 -3.85
CA CYS A 209 1.00 0.01 -4.09
C CYS A 209 -0.33 -0.28 -4.80
N THR A 210 -0.31 -1.13 -5.83
CA THR A 210 -1.50 -1.50 -6.59
C THR A 210 -2.51 -2.26 -5.72
N LEU A 211 -2.06 -3.22 -4.91
CA LEU A 211 -2.93 -3.99 -4.01
C LEU A 211 -3.60 -3.08 -2.97
N SER A 212 -2.83 -2.27 -2.26
CA SER A 212 -3.35 -1.36 -1.22
C SER A 212 -4.29 -0.30 -1.79
N SER A 213 -4.03 0.20 -3.00
CA SER A 213 -4.91 1.13 -3.72
C SER A 213 -6.20 0.47 -4.22
N ALA A 214 -6.14 -0.79 -4.65
CA ALA A 214 -7.33 -1.56 -5.00
C ALA A 214 -8.20 -1.83 -3.76
N ILE A 215 -7.62 -2.13 -2.59
CA ILE A 215 -8.35 -2.25 -1.33
C ILE A 215 -9.06 -0.94 -0.99
N ALA A 216 -8.35 0.19 -1.02
CA ALA A 216 -8.93 1.51 -0.74
C ALA A 216 -10.08 1.84 -1.70
N SER A 217 -9.93 1.50 -2.98
CA SER A 217 -10.99 1.68 -3.99
C SER A 217 -12.23 0.87 -3.68
N ASN A 218 -12.08 -0.40 -3.29
CA ASN A 218 -13.21 -1.28 -2.96
C ASN A 218 -13.92 -0.81 -1.68
N LEU A 219 -13.17 -0.39 -0.66
CA LEU A 219 -13.75 0.20 0.56
C LEU A 219 -14.55 1.48 0.25
N ALA A 220 -14.02 2.36 -0.60
CA ALA A 220 -14.74 3.56 -1.05
C ALA A 220 -16.03 3.21 -1.79
N LEU A 221 -16.05 2.11 -2.56
CA LEU A 221 -17.23 1.60 -3.25
C LEU A 221 -18.27 0.94 -2.32
N GLY A 222 -17.95 0.79 -1.02
CA GLY A 222 -18.86 0.25 0.00
C GLY A 222 -18.79 -1.26 0.22
N TYR A 223 -17.77 -1.94 -0.34
CA TYR A 223 -17.53 -3.34 0.00
C TYR A 223 -17.01 -3.47 1.44
N ASP A 224 -17.36 -4.56 2.11
CA ASP A 224 -16.77 -4.93 3.40
C ASP A 224 -15.26 -5.25 3.23
N MET A 225 -14.55 -5.37 4.35
CA MET A 225 -13.10 -5.56 4.34
C MET A 225 -12.68 -6.84 3.63
N VAL A 226 -13.33 -7.96 3.92
CA VAL A 226 -12.99 -9.26 3.33
C VAL A 226 -13.18 -9.25 1.82
N ASN A 227 -14.31 -8.72 1.35
CA ASN A 227 -14.58 -8.60 -0.09
C ASN A 227 -13.68 -7.57 -0.77
N SER A 228 -13.33 -6.47 -0.10
CA SER A 228 -12.38 -5.48 -0.61
C SER A 228 -11.00 -6.09 -0.85
N VAL A 229 -10.51 -6.90 0.08
CA VAL A 229 -9.22 -7.60 -0.05
C VAL A 229 -9.29 -8.69 -1.13
N LYS A 230 -10.38 -9.48 -1.19
CA LYS A 230 -10.57 -10.50 -2.24
C LYS A 230 -10.59 -9.89 -3.64
N ASN A 231 -11.34 -8.82 -3.84
CA ASN A 231 -11.42 -8.11 -5.12
C ASN A 231 -10.06 -7.52 -5.51
N ALA A 232 -9.34 -6.91 -4.56
CA ALA A 232 -8.01 -6.38 -4.78
C ALA A 232 -7.00 -7.48 -5.16
N LYS A 233 -7.06 -8.64 -4.48
CA LYS A 233 -6.22 -9.81 -4.82
C LYS A 233 -6.53 -10.35 -6.23
N ALA A 234 -7.80 -10.43 -6.62
CA ALA A 234 -8.20 -10.83 -7.96
C ALA A 234 -7.68 -9.83 -9.02
N TYR A 235 -7.80 -8.53 -8.75
CA TYR A 235 -7.32 -7.48 -9.64
C TYR A 235 -5.79 -7.54 -9.84
N ILE A 236 -4.99 -7.62 -8.77
CA ILE A 236 -3.53 -7.69 -8.88
C ILE A 236 -3.07 -8.98 -9.57
N THR A 237 -3.77 -10.10 -9.32
CA THR A 237 -3.52 -11.39 -9.97
C THR A 237 -3.71 -11.29 -11.49
N GLY A 238 -4.76 -10.58 -11.94
CA GLY A 238 -5.00 -10.32 -13.36
C GLY A 238 -3.91 -9.44 -13.98
N ALA A 239 -3.52 -8.35 -13.29
CA ALA A 239 -2.47 -7.46 -13.77
C ALA A 239 -1.10 -8.17 -13.89
N LEU A 240 -0.78 -9.08 -12.97
CA LEU A 240 0.43 -9.91 -13.04
C LEU A 240 0.37 -10.92 -14.20
N LYS A 241 -0.79 -11.53 -14.44
CA LYS A 241 -1.00 -12.51 -15.54
C LYS A 241 -0.96 -11.87 -16.93
N ASP A 242 -1.28 -10.58 -17.05
CA ASP A 242 -1.23 -9.84 -18.31
C ASP A 242 0.18 -9.81 -18.92
N GLY A 243 1.21 -9.84 -18.08
CA GLY A 243 2.59 -10.05 -18.51
C GLY A 243 3.21 -8.86 -19.25
N MET A 244 2.74 -7.63 -19.01
CA MET A 244 3.33 -6.42 -19.60
C MET A 244 4.83 -6.36 -19.28
N ASP A 245 5.67 -6.13 -20.29
CA ASP A 245 7.12 -6.08 -20.16
C ASP A 245 7.64 -4.71 -20.66
N LEU A 246 7.95 -3.82 -19.72
CA LEU A 246 8.46 -2.48 -20.00
C LEU A 246 9.66 -2.17 -19.11
N GLY A 247 10.69 -1.61 -19.73
CA GLY A 247 11.90 -1.18 -19.03
C GLY A 247 13.02 -2.23 -19.11
N LYS A 248 14.09 -1.99 -18.33
CA LYS A 248 15.29 -2.84 -18.31
C LYS A 248 15.46 -3.63 -17.01
N GLY A 249 14.68 -3.30 -16.00
CA GLY A 249 14.68 -3.94 -14.69
C GLY A 249 13.32 -4.56 -14.39
N SER A 250 12.92 -4.63 -13.10
CA SER A 250 11.58 -5.06 -12.73
C SER A 250 10.54 -4.07 -13.26
N GLY A 251 9.78 -4.47 -14.28
CA GLY A 251 8.84 -3.63 -14.98
C GLY A 251 7.54 -3.38 -14.21
N PRO A 252 6.73 -2.40 -14.65
CA PRO A 252 5.44 -2.07 -14.04
C PRO A 252 4.37 -3.09 -14.44
N LEU A 253 3.24 -3.06 -13.68
CA LEU A 253 2.04 -3.82 -13.99
C LEU A 253 1.17 -3.10 -15.03
N ASN A 254 0.39 -3.84 -15.81
CA ASN A 254 -0.68 -3.28 -16.62
C ASN A 254 -1.92 -3.00 -15.75
N HIS A 255 -2.04 -1.76 -15.25
CA HIS A 255 -3.18 -1.36 -14.43
C HIS A 255 -4.51 -1.32 -15.20
N CYS A 256 -4.47 -1.33 -16.54
CA CYS A 256 -5.67 -1.28 -17.40
C CYS A 256 -6.08 -2.63 -17.97
N TRP A 257 -5.48 -3.74 -17.50
CA TRP A 257 -5.69 -5.08 -18.07
C TRP A 257 -7.16 -5.49 -18.17
N ASN A 258 -8.00 -5.03 -17.24
CA ASN A 258 -9.43 -5.34 -17.18
C ASN A 258 -10.32 -4.31 -17.89
N LEU A 259 -9.75 -3.20 -18.36
CA LEU A 259 -10.46 -2.15 -19.11
C LEU A 259 -10.25 -2.28 -20.62
N MET A 260 -9.20 -2.95 -21.05
CA MET A 260 -8.93 -3.19 -22.46
C MET A 260 -9.84 -4.32 -22.93
N ASN A 261 -10.78 -4.04 -23.80
CA ASN A 261 -11.46 -5.05 -24.58
C ASN A 261 -10.36 -5.83 -25.34
N LYS A 262 -10.16 -7.08 -25.03
CA LYS A 262 -9.35 -7.96 -25.88
C LYS A 262 -10.12 -8.04 -27.22
N ALA A 263 -9.63 -7.28 -28.21
CA ALA A 263 -10.12 -7.34 -29.58
C ALA A 263 -9.92 -8.75 -30.15
#